data_b86f95e1b59e75fc8215aa03835a5662
#
_entry.id   b86f95e1b59e75fc8215aa03835a5662
#
_cell.length_a   1.000
_cell.length_b   1.000
_cell.length_c   1.000
_cell.angle_alpha   90.00
_cell.angle_beta   90.00
_cell.angle_gamma   90.00
#
_symmetry.space_group_name_H-M   'P 1'
#
loop_
_entity.id
_entity.type
_entity.pdbx_description
1 polymer ?
#
loop_
_entity_poly.entity_id
_entity_poly.type
_entity_poly.pdbx_seq_one_letter_code
_entity_poly.pdbx_strand_id
1 'polypeptide(L)'
;MLTIFFLNLSADLEKTSINLISPKNISLNKDAKIYEISASFNNMILKSSKIAKPSKKFLQKFSTISKKDRYAIQVLDNKGKQVLILGLGNPFYIHADHIGYEQSHVFGGYIDQNFEIAIPLNINASNLLLLSQDEFGFKEVARIKIN
;
A
#
# COMPACT_ATOMS: atom_id res chain seq x y z
N MET A 1 -14.71 14.33 -46.12
CA MET A 1 -14.89 15.10 -44.88
C MET A 1 -14.77 14.14 -43.71
N LEU A 2 -13.65 14.11 -43.03
CA LEU A 2 -13.35 13.19 -41.94
C LEU A 2 -13.71 13.87 -40.63
N THR A 3 -14.79 13.47 -39.99
CA THR A 3 -15.20 13.98 -38.67
C THR A 3 -14.44 13.19 -37.62
N ILE A 4 -13.44 13.81 -36.98
CA ILE A 4 -12.69 13.22 -35.87
C ILE A 4 -13.54 13.41 -34.60
N PHE A 5 -14.10 12.32 -34.07
CA PHE A 5 -14.69 12.26 -32.75
C PHE A 5 -13.56 12.19 -31.73
N PHE A 6 -13.26 13.29 -31.04
CA PHE A 6 -12.52 13.26 -29.79
C PHE A 6 -13.48 12.76 -28.69
N LEU A 7 -13.38 11.49 -28.36
CA LEU A 7 -13.97 10.96 -27.15
C LEU A 7 -13.22 11.54 -25.96
N ASN A 8 -13.95 12.32 -25.14
CA ASN A 8 -13.48 12.84 -23.87
C ASN A 8 -13.22 11.68 -22.90
N LEU A 9 -11.99 11.18 -22.88
CA LEU A 9 -11.52 10.16 -21.93
C LEU A 9 -11.32 10.72 -20.50
N SER A 10 -11.44 12.04 -20.32
CA SER A 10 -11.20 12.70 -19.04
C SER A 10 -12.35 12.60 -18.04
N ALA A 11 -13.58 12.27 -18.48
CA ALA A 11 -14.74 12.17 -17.60
C ALA A 11 -14.81 10.84 -16.80
N ASP A 12 -14.17 9.79 -17.26
CA ASP A 12 -14.20 8.48 -16.59
C ASP A 12 -13.15 8.32 -15.49
N LEU A 13 -12.07 9.10 -15.52
CA LEU A 13 -11.03 9.07 -14.49
C LEU A 13 -11.48 9.70 -13.16
N GLU A 14 -12.37 10.69 -13.20
CA GLU A 14 -12.89 11.31 -11.96
C GLU A 14 -13.94 10.45 -11.25
N LYS A 15 -14.69 9.63 -11.96
CA LYS A 15 -15.72 8.74 -11.35
C LYS A 15 -15.12 7.50 -10.69
N THR A 16 -13.91 7.08 -11.05
CA THR A 16 -13.24 5.92 -10.47
C THR A 16 -12.63 6.20 -9.08
N SER A 17 -12.41 7.47 -8.74
CA SER A 17 -11.83 7.85 -7.44
C SER A 17 -12.83 7.82 -6.27
N ILE A 18 -14.14 7.75 -6.53
CA ILE A 18 -15.19 7.91 -5.52
C ILE A 18 -15.36 6.66 -4.63
N ASN A 19 -14.83 5.50 -5.03
CA ASN A 19 -14.99 4.24 -4.29
C ASN A 19 -13.70 3.75 -3.62
N LEU A 20 -12.64 4.54 -3.57
CA LEU A 20 -11.43 4.18 -2.84
C LEU A 20 -11.66 4.31 -1.34
N ILE A 21 -11.43 3.22 -0.62
CA ILE A 21 -11.44 3.25 0.84
C ILE A 21 -10.20 4.02 1.28
N SER A 22 -10.42 5.15 1.93
CA SER A 22 -9.34 5.85 2.61
C SER A 22 -8.95 5.08 3.88
N PRO A 23 -7.68 5.01 4.24
CA PRO A 23 -7.23 4.47 5.54
C PRO A 23 -7.95 5.11 6.73
N LYS A 24 -8.38 6.36 6.60
CA LYS A 24 -9.16 7.09 7.59
C LYS A 24 -10.58 6.53 7.81
N ASN A 25 -11.10 5.77 6.87
CA ASN A 25 -12.45 5.18 6.94
C ASN A 25 -12.46 3.79 7.59
N ILE A 26 -11.29 3.25 7.97
CA ILE A 26 -11.20 2.00 8.72
C ILE A 26 -11.56 2.30 10.17
N SER A 27 -12.68 1.73 10.63
CA SER A 27 -13.19 1.97 11.98
C SER A 27 -12.51 1.06 13.00
N LEU A 28 -12.02 1.65 14.11
CA LEU A 28 -11.51 0.91 15.26
C LEU A 28 -12.59 0.09 15.99
N ASN A 29 -13.86 0.45 15.81
CA ASN A 29 -14.98 -0.14 16.54
C ASN A 29 -15.61 -1.35 15.83
N LYS A 30 -15.24 -1.58 14.57
CA LYS A 30 -15.77 -2.68 13.75
C LYS A 30 -14.69 -3.71 13.47
N ASP A 31 -15.10 -4.98 13.42
CA ASP A 31 -14.22 -6.05 12.99
C ASP A 31 -13.81 -5.86 11.52
N ALA A 32 -12.56 -6.20 11.26
CA ALA A 32 -11.97 -6.22 9.93
C ALA A 32 -11.21 -7.53 9.72
N LYS A 33 -10.96 -7.89 8.48
CA LYS A 33 -10.03 -8.97 8.18
C LYS A 33 -8.62 -8.39 8.17
N ILE A 34 -7.79 -8.86 9.10
CA ILE A 34 -6.42 -8.40 9.28
C ILE A 34 -5.50 -9.42 8.63
N TYR A 35 -4.68 -8.97 7.70
CA TYR A 35 -3.66 -9.75 7.03
C TYR A 35 -2.30 -9.38 7.57
N GLU A 36 -1.55 -10.35 8.06
CA GLU A 36 -0.15 -10.19 8.46
C GLU A 36 0.74 -10.56 7.27
N ILE A 37 1.58 -9.63 6.86
CA ILE A 37 2.42 -9.72 5.67
C ILE A 37 3.86 -9.48 6.05
N SER A 38 4.76 -10.31 5.57
CA SER A 38 6.19 -10.04 5.53
C SER A 38 6.57 -9.56 4.14
N ALA A 39 7.28 -8.45 4.06
CA ALA A 39 7.70 -7.87 2.79
C ALA A 39 9.13 -7.37 2.83
N SER A 40 9.77 -7.43 1.67
CA SER A 40 11.05 -6.82 1.36
C SER A 40 10.87 -5.83 0.20
N PHE A 41 11.94 -5.18 -0.24
CA PHE A 41 11.87 -4.21 -1.34
C PHE A 41 11.34 -4.79 -2.67
N ASN A 42 11.34 -6.10 -2.86
CA ASN A 42 10.92 -6.77 -4.10
C ASN A 42 10.12 -8.06 -3.87
N ASN A 43 9.75 -8.37 -2.65
CA ASN A 43 9.00 -9.60 -2.34
C ASN A 43 7.96 -9.36 -1.25
N MET A 44 6.90 -10.17 -1.24
CA MET A 44 5.83 -10.09 -0.26
C MET A 44 5.23 -11.48 -0.01
N ILE A 45 5.04 -11.83 1.26
CA ILE A 45 4.53 -13.14 1.68
C ILE A 45 3.40 -12.92 2.70
N LEU A 46 2.27 -13.60 2.49
CA LEU A 46 1.20 -13.66 3.47
C LEU A 46 1.59 -14.63 4.60
N LYS A 47 1.64 -14.15 5.83
CA LYS A 47 1.94 -14.95 7.03
C LYS A 47 0.69 -15.56 7.63
N SER A 48 -0.32 -14.75 7.85
CA SER A 48 -1.58 -15.15 8.48
C SER A 48 -2.70 -14.18 8.18
N SER A 49 -3.92 -14.58 8.49
CA SER A 49 -5.08 -13.69 8.49
C SER A 49 -6.00 -14.02 9.66
N LYS A 50 -6.65 -13.01 10.21
CA LYS A 50 -7.62 -13.12 11.30
C LYS A 50 -8.71 -12.07 11.19
N ILE A 51 -9.85 -12.32 11.81
CA ILE A 51 -10.91 -11.33 11.98
C ILE A 51 -10.78 -10.74 13.38
N ALA A 52 -10.55 -9.45 13.48
CA ALA A 52 -10.40 -8.73 14.74
C ALA A 52 -10.64 -7.22 14.54
N LYS A 53 -10.76 -6.50 15.65
CA LYS A 53 -10.78 -5.04 15.63
C LYS A 53 -9.37 -4.50 15.35
N PRO A 54 -9.19 -3.56 14.40
CA PRO A 54 -7.91 -2.94 14.16
C PRO A 54 -7.40 -2.19 15.39
N SER A 55 -6.10 -2.23 15.66
CA SER A 55 -5.52 -1.44 16.72
C SER A 55 -5.27 0.00 16.30
N LYS A 56 -5.33 0.95 17.25
CA LYS A 56 -5.00 2.36 16.99
C LYS A 56 -3.58 2.54 16.45
N LYS A 57 -2.63 1.77 16.98
CA LYS A 57 -1.23 1.76 16.53
C LYS A 57 -1.10 1.32 15.07
N PHE A 58 -1.93 0.38 14.64
CA PHE A 58 -2.00 -0.10 13.27
C PHE A 58 -2.43 1.02 12.31
N LEU A 59 -3.51 1.74 12.62
CA LEU A 59 -4.05 2.80 11.75
C LEU A 59 -3.11 4.01 11.62
N GLN A 60 -2.18 4.19 12.55
CA GLN A 60 -1.18 5.26 12.49
C GLN A 60 -0.01 4.95 11.57
N LYS A 61 0.25 3.68 11.25
CA LYS A 61 1.35 3.26 10.37
C LYS A 61 1.10 3.56 8.89
N PHE A 62 -0.16 3.64 8.49
CA PHE A 62 -0.54 3.80 7.10
C PHE A 62 -1.11 5.18 6.86
N SER A 63 -0.67 5.79 5.79
CA SER A 63 -1.12 7.11 5.37
C SER A 63 -1.78 7.05 4.00
N THR A 64 -2.48 8.12 3.66
CA THR A 64 -2.89 8.36 2.28
C THR A 64 -1.62 8.50 1.42
N ILE A 65 -1.63 7.86 0.26
CA ILE A 65 -0.49 7.88 -0.66
C ILE A 65 -0.08 9.32 -1.04
N SER A 66 1.22 9.56 -1.08
CA SER A 66 1.82 10.81 -1.48
C SER A 66 3.02 10.58 -2.40
N LYS A 67 3.54 11.65 -3.02
CA LYS A 67 4.78 11.58 -3.83
C LYS A 67 6.03 11.24 -3.00
N LYS A 68 5.95 11.35 -1.67
CA LYS A 68 7.05 11.01 -0.75
C LYS A 68 7.13 9.52 -0.44
N ASP A 69 6.06 8.77 -0.72
CA ASP A 69 6.04 7.34 -0.47
C ASP A 69 6.84 6.61 -1.54
N ARG A 70 7.96 6.00 -1.15
CA ARG A 70 8.75 5.15 -2.04
C ARG A 70 8.04 3.85 -2.36
N TYR A 71 7.21 3.38 -1.43
CA TYR A 71 6.43 2.16 -1.54
C TYR A 71 4.97 2.39 -1.14
N ALA A 72 4.10 1.55 -1.67
CA ALA A 72 2.69 1.51 -1.33
C ALA A 72 2.16 0.08 -1.36
N ILE A 73 1.10 -0.18 -0.60
CA ILE A 73 0.29 -1.38 -0.73
C ILE A 73 -1.00 -1.02 -1.45
N GLN A 74 -1.29 -1.73 -2.53
CA GLN A 74 -2.53 -1.64 -3.27
C GLN A 74 -3.35 -2.91 -3.04
N VAL A 75 -4.64 -2.74 -2.77
CA VAL A 75 -5.59 -3.83 -2.61
C VAL A 75 -6.53 -3.84 -3.80
N LEU A 76 -6.63 -4.99 -4.46
CA LEU A 76 -7.55 -5.21 -5.57
C LEU A 76 -8.68 -6.15 -5.17
N ASP A 77 -9.87 -5.90 -5.72
CA ASP A 77 -10.98 -6.84 -5.62
C ASP A 77 -10.83 -8.02 -6.60
N ASN A 78 -11.82 -8.92 -6.63
CA ASN A 78 -11.84 -10.07 -7.52
C ASN A 78 -11.98 -9.72 -9.02
N LYS A 79 -12.32 -8.47 -9.34
CA LYS A 79 -12.41 -7.94 -10.70
C LYS A 79 -11.13 -7.20 -11.13
N GLY A 80 -10.12 -7.14 -10.24
CA GLY A 80 -8.88 -6.39 -10.46
C GLY A 80 -9.01 -4.89 -10.24
N LYS A 81 -10.11 -4.41 -9.66
CA LYS A 81 -10.32 -3.00 -9.34
C LYS A 81 -9.64 -2.65 -8.03
N GLN A 82 -8.96 -1.50 -7.99
CA GLN A 82 -8.37 -0.96 -6.77
C GLN A 82 -9.47 -0.57 -5.78
N VAL A 83 -9.42 -1.11 -4.57
CA VAL A 83 -10.35 -0.78 -3.47
C VAL A 83 -9.67 0.00 -2.35
N LEU A 84 -8.35 -0.12 -2.22
CA LEU A 84 -7.55 0.58 -1.21
C LEU A 84 -6.13 0.78 -1.72
N ILE A 85 -5.52 1.91 -1.37
CA ILE A 85 -4.08 2.14 -1.52
C ILE A 85 -3.54 2.82 -0.28
N LEU A 86 -2.39 2.34 0.23
CA LEU A 86 -1.76 2.78 1.46
C LEU A 86 -0.32 3.17 1.18
N GLY A 87 0.06 4.39 1.54
CA GLY A 87 1.44 4.84 1.49
C GLY A 87 2.27 4.24 2.62
N LEU A 88 3.48 3.77 2.33
CA LEU A 88 4.39 3.14 3.28
C LEU A 88 5.64 3.96 3.59
N GLY A 89 5.86 5.08 2.91
CA GLY A 89 7.15 5.77 2.97
C GLY A 89 8.25 4.94 2.32
N ASN A 90 9.40 4.80 2.99
CA ASN A 90 10.49 3.93 2.57
C ASN A 90 10.84 2.93 3.69
N PRO A 91 10.03 1.88 3.89
CA PRO A 91 10.16 0.99 5.04
C PRO A 91 11.30 -0.02 4.92
N PHE A 92 11.81 -0.27 3.72
CA PHE A 92 12.78 -1.34 3.45
C PHE A 92 14.23 -0.88 3.43
N TYR A 93 14.49 0.38 3.78
CA TYR A 93 15.83 0.92 3.79
C TYR A 93 16.13 1.60 5.13
N ILE A 94 17.23 1.20 5.76
CA ILE A 94 17.71 1.81 7.00
C ILE A 94 18.98 2.61 6.72
N HIS A 95 18.98 3.86 7.21
CA HIS A 95 20.18 4.65 7.38
C HIS A 95 20.61 4.58 8.84
N ALA A 96 21.85 4.15 9.10
CA ALA A 96 22.42 4.18 10.43
C ALA A 96 23.59 5.17 10.46
N ASP A 97 23.45 6.23 11.24
CA ASP A 97 24.50 7.17 11.52
C ASP A 97 25.22 6.76 12.80
N HIS A 98 26.51 6.49 12.76
CA HIS A 98 27.33 6.30 13.94
C HIS A 98 27.74 7.67 14.50
N ILE A 99 27.03 8.11 15.52
CA ILE A 99 27.35 9.32 16.27
C ILE A 99 28.40 8.94 17.32
N GLY A 100 29.60 9.52 17.25
CA GLY A 100 30.62 9.40 18.30
C GLY A 100 31.90 8.66 17.92
N TYR A 101 32.10 8.27 16.68
CA TYR A 101 33.37 7.79 16.15
C TYR A 101 34.07 8.90 15.33
N GLU A 102 35.40 8.90 15.35
CA GLU A 102 36.23 9.92 14.66
C GLU A 102 36.03 10.00 13.14
N GLN A 103 35.35 9.00 12.57
CA GLN A 103 34.90 9.01 11.18
C GLN A 103 33.41 8.70 11.15
N SER A 104 32.60 9.62 10.61
CA SER A 104 31.18 9.40 10.38
C SER A 104 31.03 8.41 9.20
N HIS A 105 30.71 7.17 9.52
CA HIS A 105 30.30 6.19 8.52
C HIS A 105 28.78 6.12 8.49
N VAL A 106 28.20 6.42 7.33
CA VAL A 106 26.79 6.16 7.06
C VAL A 106 26.67 4.74 6.53
N PHE A 107 25.97 3.89 7.30
CA PHE A 107 25.63 2.54 6.83
C PHE A 107 24.19 2.56 6.35
N GLY A 108 23.97 2.10 5.10
CA GLY A 108 22.66 1.85 4.55
C GLY A 108 22.48 0.37 4.24
N GLY A 109 21.26 -0.13 4.36
CA GLY A 109 20.93 -1.51 4.02
C GLY A 109 19.45 -1.75 3.86
N TYR A 110 19.11 -2.79 3.11
CA TYR A 110 17.73 -3.25 2.95
C TYR A 110 17.37 -4.19 4.09
N ILE A 111 16.13 -4.06 4.57
CA ILE A 111 15.55 -4.87 5.64
C ILE A 111 14.17 -5.37 5.23
N ASP A 112 13.79 -6.52 5.77
CA ASP A 112 12.43 -7.02 5.70
C ASP A 112 11.56 -6.34 6.77
N GLN A 113 10.29 -6.13 6.44
CA GLN A 113 9.31 -5.54 7.35
C GLN A 113 8.06 -6.42 7.45
N ASN A 114 7.46 -6.42 8.63
CA ASN A 114 6.16 -7.02 8.86
C ASN A 114 5.09 -5.91 8.94
N PHE A 115 4.02 -6.11 8.19
CA PHE A 115 2.86 -5.23 8.16
C PHE A 115 1.60 -6.00 8.54
N GLU A 116 0.69 -5.34 9.22
CA GLU A 116 -0.70 -5.78 9.32
C GLU A 116 -1.56 -4.84 8.48
N ILE A 117 -2.42 -5.40 7.65
CA ILE A 117 -3.36 -4.62 6.83
C ILE A 117 -4.77 -5.03 7.22
N ALA A 118 -5.58 -4.07 7.66
CA ALA A 118 -6.97 -4.30 7.99
C ALA A 118 -7.86 -3.92 6.79
N ILE A 119 -8.69 -4.85 6.37
CA ILE A 119 -9.66 -4.64 5.30
C ILE A 119 -11.05 -4.84 5.89
N PRO A 120 -11.96 -3.85 5.77
CA PRO A 120 -13.34 -4.01 6.23
C PRO A 120 -14.01 -5.26 5.66
N LEU A 121 -14.82 -5.96 6.46
CA LEU A 121 -15.43 -7.24 6.07
C LEU A 121 -16.37 -7.14 4.87
N ASN A 122 -16.93 -5.97 4.61
CA ASN A 122 -17.81 -5.73 3.45
C ASN A 122 -17.02 -5.52 2.13
N ILE A 123 -15.70 -5.53 2.18
CA ILE A 123 -14.84 -5.37 1.00
C ILE A 123 -14.36 -6.75 0.55
N ASN A 124 -14.60 -7.04 -0.71
CA ASN A 124 -14.14 -8.30 -1.33
C ASN A 124 -12.73 -8.13 -1.90
N ALA A 125 -11.73 -8.18 -1.03
CA ALA A 125 -10.32 -8.10 -1.43
C ALA A 125 -9.82 -9.45 -1.95
N SER A 126 -9.09 -9.44 -3.04
CA SER A 126 -8.59 -10.65 -3.71
C SER A 126 -7.06 -10.70 -3.80
N ASN A 127 -6.43 -9.56 -4.06
CA ASN A 127 -4.98 -9.46 -4.23
C ASN A 127 -4.43 -8.26 -3.46
N LEU A 128 -3.23 -8.44 -2.92
CA LEU A 128 -2.39 -7.36 -2.39
C LEU A 128 -1.18 -7.20 -3.31
N LEU A 129 -0.90 -5.97 -3.70
CA LEU A 129 0.24 -5.60 -4.52
C LEU A 129 1.18 -4.70 -3.73
N LEU A 130 2.46 -5.01 -3.76
CA LEU A 130 3.50 -4.08 -3.35
C LEU A 130 3.90 -3.25 -4.56
N LEU A 131 3.79 -1.94 -4.45
CA LEU A 131 4.18 -0.99 -5.49
C LEU A 131 5.42 -0.23 -5.05
N SER A 132 6.34 0.02 -5.97
CA SER A 132 7.39 1.03 -5.82
C SER A 132 7.02 2.27 -6.62
N GLN A 133 7.39 3.43 -6.10
CA GLN A 133 7.17 4.73 -6.76
C GLN A 133 8.50 5.37 -7.13
N ASP A 134 8.59 5.85 -8.35
CA ASP A 134 9.66 6.70 -8.86
C ASP A 134 9.08 7.96 -9.51
N GLU A 135 9.90 8.72 -10.24
CA GLU A 135 9.47 9.92 -10.94
C GLU A 135 8.44 9.67 -12.06
N PHE A 136 8.35 8.44 -12.57
CA PHE A 136 7.40 8.03 -13.61
C PHE A 136 6.09 7.45 -13.07
N GLY A 137 5.98 7.27 -11.75
CA GLY A 137 4.80 6.74 -11.08
C GLY A 137 5.00 5.39 -10.40
N PHE A 138 3.92 4.63 -10.27
CA PHE A 138 3.92 3.34 -9.58
C PHE A 138 4.28 2.18 -10.50
N LYS A 139 5.08 1.26 -9.94
CA LYS A 139 5.45 -0.01 -10.57
C LYS A 139 5.16 -1.15 -9.59
N GLU A 140 4.47 -2.18 -10.06
CA GLU A 140 4.26 -3.41 -9.28
C GLU A 140 5.59 -4.15 -9.12
N VAL A 141 5.95 -4.48 -7.88
CA VAL A 141 7.17 -5.22 -7.55
C VAL A 141 6.90 -6.59 -6.93
N ALA A 142 5.74 -6.76 -6.31
CA ALA A 142 5.29 -8.05 -5.78
C ALA A 142 3.77 -8.12 -5.70
N ARG A 143 3.22 -9.34 -5.75
CA ARG A 143 1.78 -9.61 -5.68
C ARG A 143 1.53 -10.89 -4.90
N ILE A 144 0.53 -10.86 -4.03
CA ILE A 144 0.01 -12.06 -3.35
C ILE A 144 -1.50 -12.14 -3.49
N LYS A 145 -2.00 -13.35 -3.64
CA LYS A 145 -3.42 -13.66 -3.59
C LYS A 145 -3.83 -13.90 -2.13
N ILE A 146 -4.95 -13.31 -1.70
CA ILE A 146 -5.43 -13.37 -0.31
C ILE A 146 -6.80 -14.06 -0.16
N ASN A 147 -7.32 -14.59 -1.26
CA ASN A 147 -8.55 -15.43 -1.32
C ASN A 147 -8.19 -16.86 -1.66
#